data_1b0548a592c6b64d7028645ededb9d38
#
_entry.id   1b0548a592c6b64d7028645ededb9d38
#
_cell.length_a   1.000
_cell.length_b   1.000
_cell.length_c   1.000
_cell.angle_alpha   90.00
_cell.angle_beta   90.00
_cell.angle_gamma   90.00
#
_symmetry.space_group_name_H-M   'P 1'
#
loop_
_entity.id
_entity.type
_entity.pdbx_description
1 polymer ?
#
loop_
_entity_poly.entity_id
_entity_poly.type
_entity_poly.pdbx_seq_one_letter_code
_entity_poly.pdbx_strand_id
1 'polypeptide(L)'
;NARLPSTWSHSNPIDIQGDATPTHYLDALYAVAKDDGVDGILIMLAPQAMTQPMAVAQVVIDVCGQTSKPMLACWMGEEQVAAGRTALEHAGIPAFRQPETAVELFYHISTYYRNQMLLLQTPEGSSKRTQKETEGAKMLIEAVLQEHRKVLSEMESKAVLRAFRIPVAQTMVARTPTESLLLAEQIGFP
;
A
#
# COMPACT_ATOMS: atom_id res chain seq x y z
N ASN A 1 -15.25 -17.73 -10.38
CA ASN A 1 -14.91 -19.16 -10.28
C ASN A 1 -15.62 -20.04 -11.35
N ALA A 2 -16.92 -19.84 -11.62
CA ALA A 2 -17.67 -20.73 -12.53
C ALA A 2 -17.33 -20.58 -14.03
N ARG A 3 -16.59 -19.58 -14.43
CA ARG A 3 -16.26 -19.25 -15.84
C ARG A 3 -14.79 -19.45 -16.19
N LEU A 4 -13.92 -19.56 -15.18
CA LEU A 4 -12.50 -19.85 -15.39
C LEU A 4 -12.24 -21.35 -15.43
N PRO A 5 -11.15 -21.81 -16.11
CA PRO A 5 -10.73 -23.21 -16.08
C PRO A 5 -10.63 -23.71 -14.63
N SER A 6 -11.05 -24.95 -14.37
CA SER A 6 -11.00 -25.51 -13.00
C SER A 6 -9.60 -25.56 -12.40
N THR A 7 -8.59 -25.39 -13.22
CA THR A 7 -7.16 -25.42 -12.91
C THR A 7 -6.53 -24.05 -12.73
N TRP A 8 -7.32 -22.94 -12.73
CA TRP A 8 -6.74 -21.62 -12.47
C TRP A 8 -6.18 -21.49 -11.04
N SER A 9 -5.23 -20.58 -10.80
CA SER A 9 -4.44 -20.52 -9.56
C SER A 9 -5.20 -20.26 -8.26
N HIS A 10 -6.45 -19.82 -8.31
CA HIS A 10 -7.28 -19.41 -7.17
C HIS A 10 -6.63 -18.34 -6.27
N SER A 11 -5.65 -17.60 -6.78
CA SER A 11 -4.87 -16.60 -6.06
C SER A 11 -4.48 -15.43 -6.96
N ASN A 12 -3.80 -14.43 -6.40
CA ASN A 12 -3.10 -13.40 -7.14
C ASN A 12 -1.60 -13.77 -7.18
N PRO A 13 -0.97 -13.92 -8.34
CA PRO A 13 -1.52 -13.69 -9.68
C PRO A 13 -2.57 -14.71 -10.10
N ILE A 14 -3.53 -14.24 -10.94
CA ILE A 14 -4.54 -15.12 -11.56
C ILE A 14 -3.88 -15.80 -12.74
N ASP A 15 -3.48 -17.05 -12.58
CA ASP A 15 -2.97 -17.88 -13.66
C ASP A 15 -4.12 -18.65 -14.29
N ILE A 16 -4.41 -18.35 -15.57
CA ILE A 16 -5.46 -18.98 -16.38
C ILE A 16 -4.89 -20.00 -17.37
N GLN A 17 -3.61 -20.33 -17.18
CA GLN A 17 -2.82 -21.30 -17.96
C GLN A 17 -2.42 -20.84 -19.36
N GLY A 18 -1.41 -21.56 -19.94
CA GLY A 18 -0.81 -21.19 -21.22
C GLY A 18 -1.69 -21.43 -22.45
N ASP A 19 -2.72 -22.25 -22.32
CA ASP A 19 -3.72 -22.55 -23.36
C ASP A 19 -4.97 -21.67 -23.26
N ALA A 20 -4.93 -20.63 -22.42
CA ALA A 20 -6.06 -19.73 -22.21
C ALA A 20 -6.52 -19.08 -23.50
N THR A 21 -7.82 -19.18 -23.74
CA THR A 21 -8.51 -18.56 -24.87
C THR A 21 -8.80 -17.07 -24.59
N PRO A 22 -9.11 -16.24 -25.62
CA PRO A 22 -9.57 -14.88 -25.41
C PRO A 22 -10.76 -14.77 -24.46
N THR A 23 -11.65 -15.78 -24.42
CA THR A 23 -12.80 -15.82 -23.51
C THR A 23 -12.36 -15.99 -22.05
N HIS A 24 -11.35 -16.80 -21.77
CA HIS A 24 -10.80 -16.94 -20.42
C HIS A 24 -10.20 -15.61 -19.91
N TYR A 25 -9.48 -14.89 -20.78
CA TYR A 25 -8.99 -13.55 -20.47
C TYR A 25 -10.14 -12.58 -20.19
N LEU A 26 -11.20 -12.60 -21.01
CA LEU A 26 -12.38 -11.76 -20.83
C LEU A 26 -13.03 -11.99 -19.46
N ASP A 27 -13.29 -13.25 -19.11
CA ASP A 27 -13.95 -13.60 -17.86
C ASP A 27 -13.09 -13.25 -16.64
N ALA A 28 -11.76 -13.47 -16.71
CA ALA A 28 -10.83 -13.06 -15.66
C ALA A 28 -10.78 -11.53 -15.50
N LEU A 29 -10.65 -10.80 -16.60
CA LEU A 29 -10.56 -9.34 -16.59
C LEU A 29 -11.85 -8.70 -16.08
N TYR A 30 -13.01 -9.18 -16.47
CA TYR A 30 -14.28 -8.68 -15.94
C TYR A 30 -14.43 -8.90 -14.43
N ALA A 31 -13.97 -10.05 -13.92
CA ALA A 31 -14.01 -10.31 -12.50
C ALA A 31 -13.11 -9.33 -11.72
N VAL A 32 -11.88 -9.14 -12.19
CA VAL A 32 -10.89 -8.27 -11.55
C VAL A 32 -11.24 -6.78 -11.69
N ALA A 33 -11.76 -6.36 -12.85
CA ALA A 33 -12.17 -4.98 -13.08
C ALA A 33 -13.30 -4.52 -12.15
N LYS A 34 -14.14 -5.43 -11.69
CA LYS A 34 -15.27 -5.18 -10.77
C LYS A 34 -14.92 -5.37 -9.29
N ASP A 35 -13.74 -5.87 -8.96
CA ASP A 35 -13.33 -6.13 -7.59
C ASP A 35 -12.79 -4.85 -6.95
N ASP A 36 -13.47 -4.32 -5.94
CA ASP A 36 -13.07 -3.10 -5.24
C ASP A 36 -11.74 -3.25 -4.48
N GLY A 37 -11.28 -4.47 -4.24
CA GLY A 37 -9.98 -4.77 -3.64
C GLY A 37 -8.80 -4.69 -4.62
N VAL A 38 -9.04 -4.33 -5.89
CA VAL A 38 -8.00 -4.24 -6.94
C VAL A 38 -7.87 -2.80 -7.43
N ASP A 39 -6.69 -2.22 -7.28
CA ASP A 39 -6.37 -0.83 -7.67
C ASP A 39 -5.80 -0.72 -9.09
N GLY A 40 -5.28 -1.82 -9.66
CA GLY A 40 -4.72 -1.83 -11.01
C GLY A 40 -4.50 -3.25 -11.52
N ILE A 41 -4.37 -3.40 -12.83
CA ILE A 41 -4.34 -4.69 -13.50
C ILE A 41 -3.11 -4.76 -14.40
N LEU A 42 -2.26 -5.77 -14.18
CA LEU A 42 -1.20 -6.14 -15.10
C LEU A 42 -1.61 -7.44 -15.83
N ILE A 43 -1.75 -7.34 -17.15
CA ILE A 43 -2.07 -8.48 -18.00
C ILE A 43 -0.79 -9.01 -18.63
N MET A 44 -0.49 -10.27 -18.42
CA MET A 44 0.71 -10.92 -18.96
C MET A 44 0.31 -11.99 -19.99
N LEU A 45 0.93 -11.95 -21.16
CA LEU A 45 0.74 -12.94 -22.21
C LEU A 45 2.10 -13.48 -22.64
N ALA A 46 2.33 -14.76 -22.36
CA ALA A 46 3.43 -15.54 -22.91
C ALA A 46 2.89 -16.37 -24.08
N PRO A 47 3.26 -16.07 -25.33
CA PRO A 47 2.65 -16.72 -26.48
C PRO A 47 3.10 -18.18 -26.58
N GLN A 48 2.13 -19.05 -26.80
CA GLN A 48 2.33 -20.46 -27.18
C GLN A 48 1.74 -20.70 -28.56
N ALA A 49 1.94 -21.90 -29.11
CA ALA A 49 1.49 -22.22 -30.46
C ALA A 49 -0.04 -22.02 -30.70
N MET A 50 -0.83 -22.15 -29.63
CA MET A 50 -2.31 -22.02 -29.68
C MET A 50 -2.79 -20.62 -29.24
N THR A 51 -1.91 -19.78 -28.79
CA THR A 51 -2.26 -18.42 -28.30
C THR A 51 -2.69 -17.54 -29.47
N GLN A 52 -3.71 -16.70 -29.24
CA GLN A 52 -4.19 -15.70 -30.19
C GLN A 52 -3.91 -14.28 -29.68
N PRO A 53 -2.66 -13.79 -29.78
CA PRO A 53 -2.24 -12.56 -29.09
C PRO A 53 -3.03 -11.31 -29.50
N MET A 54 -3.45 -11.23 -30.77
CA MET A 54 -4.25 -10.12 -31.26
C MET A 54 -5.68 -10.16 -30.72
N ALA A 55 -6.29 -11.34 -30.68
CA ALA A 55 -7.64 -11.50 -30.14
C ALA A 55 -7.69 -11.22 -28.63
N VAL A 56 -6.65 -11.63 -27.89
CA VAL A 56 -6.52 -11.29 -26.47
C VAL A 56 -6.30 -9.77 -26.29
N ALA A 57 -5.47 -9.13 -27.14
CA ALA A 57 -5.27 -7.68 -27.09
C ALA A 57 -6.60 -6.91 -27.30
N GLN A 58 -7.45 -7.36 -28.23
CA GLN A 58 -8.76 -6.77 -28.43
C GLN A 58 -9.65 -6.87 -27.18
N VAL A 59 -9.66 -8.03 -26.54
CA VAL A 59 -10.39 -8.23 -25.26
C VAL A 59 -9.90 -7.25 -24.18
N VAL A 60 -8.59 -7.07 -24.07
CA VAL A 60 -8.03 -6.12 -23.10
C VAL A 60 -8.47 -4.69 -23.40
N ILE A 61 -8.46 -4.28 -24.67
CA ILE A 61 -8.90 -2.94 -25.13
C ILE A 61 -10.38 -2.74 -24.77
N ASP A 62 -11.23 -3.71 -25.06
CA ASP A 62 -12.67 -3.64 -24.82
C ASP A 62 -12.99 -3.52 -23.31
N VAL A 63 -12.27 -4.26 -22.47
CA VAL A 63 -12.45 -4.17 -21.01
C VAL A 63 -11.89 -2.88 -20.45
N CYS A 64 -10.74 -2.41 -20.95
CA CYS A 64 -10.14 -1.16 -20.52
C CYS A 64 -11.08 0.03 -20.68
N GLY A 65 -11.86 0.07 -21.77
CA GLY A 65 -12.88 1.10 -21.99
C GLY A 65 -14.05 1.08 -21.00
N GLN A 66 -14.17 0.05 -20.17
CA GLN A 66 -15.27 -0.16 -19.22
C GLN A 66 -14.85 -0.01 -17.76
N THR A 67 -13.59 0.27 -17.47
CA THR A 67 -13.08 0.45 -16.11
C THR A 67 -12.22 1.70 -16.00
N SER A 68 -12.19 2.31 -14.82
CA SER A 68 -11.29 3.41 -14.50
C SER A 68 -9.96 2.93 -13.89
N LYS A 69 -9.79 1.62 -13.68
CA LYS A 69 -8.55 1.07 -13.11
C LYS A 69 -7.43 1.13 -14.14
N PRO A 70 -6.20 1.52 -13.75
CA PRO A 70 -5.06 1.48 -14.64
C PRO A 70 -4.79 0.05 -15.09
N MET A 71 -4.63 -0.13 -16.40
CA MET A 71 -4.30 -1.40 -17.02
C MET A 71 -2.95 -1.31 -17.72
N LEU A 72 -2.08 -2.26 -17.46
CA LEU A 72 -0.78 -2.42 -18.11
C LEU A 72 -0.74 -3.79 -18.79
N ALA A 73 -0.09 -3.86 -19.94
CA ALA A 73 0.02 -5.09 -20.68
C ALA A 73 1.50 -5.53 -20.83
N CYS A 74 1.78 -6.79 -20.63
CA CYS A 74 3.07 -7.39 -20.92
C CYS A 74 2.89 -8.50 -21.97
N TRP A 75 3.18 -8.20 -23.25
CA TRP A 75 3.13 -9.14 -24.36
C TRP A 75 4.55 -9.62 -24.62
N MET A 76 4.91 -10.75 -24.01
CA MET A 76 6.24 -11.36 -24.12
C MET A 76 6.44 -11.98 -25.49
N GLY A 77 7.62 -11.84 -26.07
CA GLY A 77 7.97 -12.34 -27.38
C GLY A 77 8.11 -11.24 -28.44
N GLU A 78 8.36 -11.62 -29.67
CA GLU A 78 8.71 -10.70 -30.76
C GLU A 78 7.59 -10.63 -31.81
N GLU A 79 7.79 -11.27 -32.95
CA GLU A 79 7.00 -11.07 -34.17
C GLU A 79 5.53 -11.47 -34.01
N GLN A 80 5.26 -12.58 -33.38
CA GLN A 80 3.89 -13.11 -33.23
C GLN A 80 2.99 -12.27 -32.30
N VAL A 81 3.57 -11.42 -31.45
CA VAL A 81 2.82 -10.56 -30.53
C VAL A 81 2.87 -9.08 -30.91
N ALA A 82 3.68 -8.71 -31.90
CA ALA A 82 3.93 -7.32 -32.27
C ALA A 82 2.63 -6.57 -32.65
N ALA A 83 1.76 -7.19 -33.44
CA ALA A 83 0.49 -6.58 -33.85
C ALA A 83 -0.42 -6.31 -32.64
N GLY A 84 -0.51 -7.25 -31.69
CA GLY A 84 -1.28 -7.07 -30.45
C GLY A 84 -0.71 -5.94 -29.58
N ARG A 85 0.62 -5.88 -29.45
CA ARG A 85 1.30 -4.79 -28.73
C ARG A 85 0.96 -3.41 -29.32
N THR A 86 1.12 -3.27 -30.63
CA THR A 86 0.79 -2.03 -31.34
C THR A 86 -0.68 -1.62 -31.16
N ALA A 87 -1.59 -2.59 -31.20
CA ALA A 87 -3.02 -2.33 -30.96
C ALA A 87 -3.28 -1.79 -29.55
N LEU A 88 -2.65 -2.39 -28.53
CA LEU A 88 -2.73 -1.93 -27.13
C LEU A 88 -2.21 -0.52 -26.98
N GLU A 89 -1.03 -0.21 -27.53
CA GLU A 89 -0.41 1.13 -27.50
C GLU A 89 -1.29 2.18 -28.17
N HIS A 90 -1.89 1.87 -29.32
CA HIS A 90 -2.83 2.77 -30.00
C HIS A 90 -4.11 3.02 -29.21
N ALA A 91 -4.52 2.05 -28.40
CA ALA A 91 -5.66 2.19 -27.47
C ALA A 91 -5.29 2.92 -26.17
N GLY A 92 -4.03 3.37 -25.99
CA GLY A 92 -3.55 4.06 -24.82
C GLY A 92 -3.20 3.15 -23.65
N ILE A 93 -3.08 1.84 -23.88
CA ILE A 93 -2.67 0.86 -22.88
C ILE A 93 -1.17 0.63 -23.00
N PRO A 94 -0.34 0.99 -21.99
CA PRO A 94 1.09 0.75 -22.04
C PRO A 94 1.40 -0.74 -22.18
N ALA A 95 2.16 -1.09 -23.22
CA ALA A 95 2.50 -2.47 -23.51
C ALA A 95 4.01 -2.71 -23.47
N PHE A 96 4.43 -3.72 -22.73
CA PHE A 96 5.82 -4.05 -22.46
C PHE A 96 6.19 -5.43 -23.01
N ARG A 97 7.49 -5.62 -23.21
CA ARG A 97 8.06 -6.91 -23.61
C ARG A 97 8.46 -7.77 -22.40
N GLN A 98 8.75 -7.09 -21.28
CA GLN A 98 9.25 -7.70 -20.06
C GLN A 98 8.37 -7.28 -18.86
N PRO A 99 8.03 -8.21 -17.98
CA PRO A 99 7.17 -7.91 -16.83
C PRO A 99 7.81 -6.95 -15.84
N GLU A 100 9.13 -6.97 -15.70
CA GLU A 100 9.86 -6.09 -14.78
C GLU A 100 9.59 -4.61 -15.07
N THR A 101 9.66 -4.23 -16.35
CA THR A 101 9.40 -2.84 -16.77
C THR A 101 7.96 -2.42 -16.52
N ALA A 102 7.01 -3.32 -16.69
CA ALA A 102 5.61 -3.06 -16.40
C ALA A 102 5.37 -2.85 -14.89
N VAL A 103 5.99 -3.69 -14.06
CA VAL A 103 5.92 -3.59 -12.59
C VAL A 103 6.59 -2.30 -12.10
N GLU A 104 7.74 -1.94 -12.67
CA GLU A 104 8.44 -0.69 -12.34
C GLU A 104 7.60 0.54 -12.67
N LEU A 105 6.95 0.59 -13.83
CA LEU A 105 6.02 1.67 -14.16
C LEU A 105 4.87 1.74 -13.17
N PHE A 106 4.27 0.60 -12.81
CA PHE A 106 3.18 0.57 -11.85
C PHE A 106 3.62 1.08 -10.46
N TYR A 107 4.83 0.71 -10.02
CA TYR A 107 5.44 1.24 -8.80
C TYR A 107 5.59 2.77 -8.85
N HIS A 108 6.04 3.33 -9.97
CA HIS A 108 6.16 4.79 -10.12
C HIS A 108 4.80 5.49 -10.06
N ILE A 109 3.80 4.96 -10.75
CA ILE A 109 2.43 5.50 -10.74
C ILE A 109 1.86 5.46 -9.31
N SER A 110 1.93 4.33 -8.63
CA SER A 110 1.40 4.19 -7.26
C SER A 110 2.13 5.09 -6.27
N THR A 111 3.46 5.23 -6.41
CA THR A 111 4.27 6.13 -5.58
C THR A 111 3.90 7.59 -5.82
N TYR A 112 3.67 8.00 -7.06
CA TYR A 112 3.22 9.34 -7.40
C TYR A 112 1.88 9.67 -6.72
N TYR A 113 0.88 8.81 -6.84
CA TYR A 113 -0.42 9.01 -6.20
C TYR A 113 -0.31 9.05 -4.67
N ARG A 114 0.48 8.15 -4.08
CA ARG A 114 0.72 8.16 -2.63
C ARG A 114 1.38 9.46 -2.16
N ASN A 115 2.38 9.95 -2.89
CA ASN A 115 3.04 11.22 -2.57
C ASN A 115 2.08 12.40 -2.71
N GLN A 116 1.22 12.42 -3.71
CA GLN A 116 0.17 13.43 -3.84
C GLN A 116 -0.78 13.41 -2.63
N MET A 117 -1.25 12.23 -2.22
CA MET A 117 -2.11 12.11 -1.03
C MET A 117 -1.42 12.61 0.23
N LEU A 118 -0.13 12.32 0.41
CA LEU A 118 0.65 12.82 1.54
C LEU A 118 0.80 14.35 1.51
N LEU A 119 1.03 14.94 0.34
CA LEU A 119 1.13 16.41 0.18
C LEU A 119 -0.21 17.12 0.44
N LEU A 120 -1.33 16.46 0.16
CA LEU A 120 -2.67 17.00 0.43
C LEU A 120 -3.08 16.86 1.91
N GLN A 121 -2.37 16.07 2.72
CA GLN A 121 -2.56 16.00 4.16
C GLN A 121 -2.05 17.28 4.81
N THR A 122 -2.96 18.24 4.97
CA THR A 122 -2.66 19.46 5.73
C THR A 122 -2.76 19.12 7.22
N PRO A 123 -1.68 19.26 8.01
CA PRO A 123 -1.77 19.08 9.45
C PRO A 123 -2.80 20.06 10.02
N GLU A 124 -3.64 19.61 10.96
CA GLU A 124 -4.50 20.54 11.67
C GLU A 124 -3.66 21.65 12.29
N GLY A 125 -4.09 22.90 12.09
CA GLY A 125 -3.39 24.06 12.60
C GLY A 125 -3.12 23.95 14.10
N SER A 126 -1.90 24.26 14.51
CA SER A 126 -1.38 24.22 15.90
C SER A 126 -2.14 25.12 16.90
N SER A 127 -3.24 25.76 16.46
CA SER A 127 -3.93 26.83 17.19
C SER A 127 -4.73 26.40 18.44
N LYS A 128 -4.81 25.09 18.74
CA LYS A 128 -5.49 24.58 19.94
C LYS A 128 -4.57 24.08 21.05
N ARG A 129 -3.28 24.40 21.02
CA ARG A 129 -2.40 24.07 22.14
C ARG A 129 -2.73 24.99 23.30
N THR A 130 -3.25 24.44 24.38
CA THR A 130 -3.52 25.18 25.60
C THR A 130 -2.17 25.57 26.23
N GLN A 131 -1.91 26.84 26.33
CA GLN A 131 -0.66 27.41 26.86
C GLN A 131 -0.24 26.81 28.24
N LYS A 132 -1.22 26.40 29.04
CA LYS A 132 -1.01 25.77 30.37
C LYS A 132 -0.27 24.40 30.32
N GLU A 133 -0.45 23.61 29.25
CA GLU A 133 0.18 22.27 29.15
C GLU A 133 1.68 22.41 28.82
N THR A 134 2.06 23.39 28.02
CA THR A 134 3.46 23.67 27.69
C THR A 134 4.23 24.28 28.83
N GLU A 135 3.57 25.04 29.74
CA GLU A 135 4.19 25.62 30.94
C GLU A 135 4.67 24.52 31.89
N GLY A 136 3.89 23.48 32.12
CA GLY A 136 4.29 22.33 32.95
C GLY A 136 5.55 21.61 32.41
N ALA A 137 5.63 21.42 31.11
CA ALA A 137 6.84 20.85 30.49
C ALA A 137 8.06 21.74 30.64
N LYS A 138 7.88 23.07 30.51
CA LYS A 138 8.96 24.05 30.70
C LYS A 138 9.47 24.03 32.12
N MET A 139 8.58 24.08 33.11
CA MET A 139 8.96 24.04 34.55
C MET A 139 9.73 22.75 34.88
N LEU A 140 9.34 21.60 34.33
CA LEU A 140 10.03 20.34 34.54
C LEU A 140 11.45 20.36 33.95
N ILE A 141 11.62 20.90 32.76
CA ILE A 141 12.94 21.03 32.12
C ILE A 141 13.83 22.01 32.94
N GLU A 142 13.28 23.14 33.38
CA GLU A 142 13.99 24.10 34.19
C GLU A 142 14.44 23.51 35.54
N ALA A 143 13.60 22.69 36.19
CA ALA A 143 13.96 22.01 37.44
C ALA A 143 15.13 21.03 37.23
N VAL A 144 15.14 20.26 36.16
CA VAL A 144 16.22 19.33 35.81
C VAL A 144 17.53 20.07 35.53
N LEU A 145 17.44 21.21 34.86
CA LEU A 145 18.62 22.05 34.60
C LEU A 145 19.19 22.70 35.90
N GLN A 146 18.33 23.08 36.87
CA GLN A 146 18.75 23.58 38.18
C GLN A 146 19.48 22.49 38.99
N GLU A 147 19.14 21.22 38.79
CA GLU A 147 19.87 20.09 39.36
C GLU A 147 21.19 19.77 38.63
N HIS A 148 21.62 20.64 37.71
CA HIS A 148 22.82 20.43 36.86
C HIS A 148 22.79 19.15 36.01
N ARG A 149 21.62 18.57 35.80
CA ARG A 149 21.44 17.42 34.88
C ARG A 149 21.19 17.90 33.44
N LYS A 150 21.76 17.19 32.51
CA LYS A 150 21.60 17.45 31.05
C LYS A 150 20.67 16.44 30.35
N VAL A 151 20.24 15.44 31.08
CA VAL A 151 19.40 14.34 30.57
C VAL A 151 18.21 14.17 31.50
N LEU A 152 17.04 14.07 30.90
CA LEU A 152 15.79 13.73 31.59
C LEU A 152 15.76 12.24 31.93
N SER A 153 15.23 11.90 33.09
CA SER A 153 14.86 10.51 33.37
C SER A 153 13.72 10.04 32.47
N GLU A 154 13.46 8.73 32.44
CA GLU A 154 12.37 8.17 31.64
C GLU A 154 11.01 8.78 32.05
N MET A 155 10.76 8.92 33.34
CA MET A 155 9.51 9.50 33.85
C MET A 155 9.35 10.95 33.46
N GLU A 156 10.41 11.76 33.58
CA GLU A 156 10.43 13.17 33.18
C GLU A 156 10.23 13.32 31.66
N SER A 157 10.90 12.48 30.86
CA SER A 157 10.72 12.46 29.42
C SER A 157 9.28 12.14 29.02
N LYS A 158 8.68 11.14 29.65
CA LYS A 158 7.27 10.77 29.41
C LYS A 158 6.30 11.87 29.88
N ALA A 159 6.62 12.57 30.97
CA ALA A 159 5.82 13.71 31.44
C ALA A 159 5.86 14.87 30.45
N VAL A 160 7.03 15.18 29.89
CA VAL A 160 7.16 16.19 28.82
C VAL A 160 6.35 15.76 27.58
N LEU A 161 6.47 14.53 27.13
CA LEU A 161 5.72 14.03 25.97
C LEU A 161 4.20 14.11 26.18
N ARG A 162 3.72 13.76 27.38
CA ARG A 162 2.29 13.87 27.75
C ARG A 162 1.80 15.33 27.72
N ALA A 163 2.61 16.29 28.16
CA ALA A 163 2.27 17.72 28.11
C ALA A 163 2.03 18.19 26.67
N PHE A 164 2.64 17.52 25.68
CA PHE A 164 2.39 17.73 24.26
C PHE A 164 1.34 16.79 23.65
N ARG A 165 0.60 16.05 24.49
CA ARG A 165 -0.44 15.07 24.09
C ARG A 165 0.09 13.94 23.21
N ILE A 166 1.38 13.65 23.30
CA ILE A 166 1.96 12.49 22.64
C ILE A 166 1.61 11.25 23.49
N PRO A 167 0.94 10.25 22.92
CA PRO A 167 0.60 9.04 23.66
C PRO A 167 1.87 8.29 24.06
N VAL A 168 1.99 8.00 25.35
CA VAL A 168 3.11 7.26 25.92
C VAL A 168 2.59 6.17 26.85
N ALA A 169 3.30 5.04 26.91
CA ALA A 169 2.95 3.97 27.82
C ALA A 169 2.96 4.45 29.28
N GLN A 170 1.99 3.99 30.06
CA GLN A 170 1.95 4.27 31.50
C GLN A 170 3.16 3.61 32.17
N THR A 171 3.87 4.39 32.95
CA THR A 171 5.10 3.97 33.60
C THR A 171 5.08 4.44 35.04
N MET A 172 5.44 3.57 35.96
CA MET A 172 5.59 3.87 37.38
C MET A 172 6.93 3.34 37.88
N VAL A 173 7.51 3.98 38.86
CA VAL A 173 8.80 3.58 39.44
C VAL A 173 8.53 2.86 40.75
N ALA A 174 8.96 1.61 40.85
CA ALA A 174 8.97 0.83 42.07
C ALA A 174 10.37 0.83 42.70
N ARG A 175 10.45 0.98 44.00
CA ARG A 175 11.70 0.92 44.77
C ARG A 175 11.92 -0.39 45.47
N THR A 176 10.85 -1.19 45.62
CA THR A 176 10.89 -2.50 46.24
C THR A 176 10.13 -3.54 45.41
N PRO A 177 10.43 -4.84 45.56
CA PRO A 177 9.68 -5.91 44.86
C PRO A 177 8.17 -5.90 45.19
N THR A 178 7.82 -5.62 46.45
CA THR A 178 6.41 -5.55 46.90
C THR A 178 5.68 -4.37 46.24
N GLU A 179 6.32 -3.19 46.17
CA GLU A 179 5.79 -2.02 45.47
C GLU A 179 5.61 -2.31 44.00
N SER A 180 6.55 -3.01 43.37
CA SER A 180 6.46 -3.40 41.94
C SER A 180 5.22 -4.24 41.67
N LEU A 181 4.88 -5.19 42.58
CA LEU A 181 3.68 -6.01 42.42
C LEU A 181 2.40 -5.18 42.49
N LEU A 182 2.30 -4.27 43.46
CA LEU A 182 1.14 -3.38 43.62
C LEU A 182 0.97 -2.44 42.43
N LEU A 183 2.07 -1.86 41.94
CA LEU A 183 2.02 -0.99 40.79
C LEU A 183 1.67 -1.73 39.48
N ALA A 184 2.14 -2.97 39.35
CA ALA A 184 1.78 -3.82 38.22
C ALA A 184 0.28 -4.17 38.19
N GLU A 185 -0.31 -4.47 39.37
CA GLU A 185 -1.77 -4.66 39.48
C GLU A 185 -2.55 -3.39 39.15
N GLN A 186 -2.04 -2.21 39.51
CA GLN A 186 -2.67 -0.92 39.23
C GLN A 186 -2.62 -0.55 37.75
N ILE A 187 -1.52 -0.86 37.04
CA ILE A 187 -1.36 -0.62 35.62
C ILE A 187 -2.21 -1.59 34.81
N GLY A 188 -2.39 -2.80 35.33
CA GLY A 188 -3.02 -3.93 34.65
C GLY A 188 -2.01 -4.79 33.88
N PHE A 189 -2.31 -6.07 33.79
CA PHE A 189 -1.58 -7.00 32.94
C PHE A 189 -2.23 -7.09 31.56
N PRO A 190 -1.46 -7.46 30.49
CA PRO A 190 -2.01 -7.68 29.16
C PRO A 190 -2.98 -8.87 29.13
#